data_dfb15f7af67555eb593cc80b03b725ce
#
_entry.id   dfb15f7af67555eb593cc80b03b725ce
#
_cell.length_a   1.000
_cell.length_b   1.000
_cell.length_c   1.000
_cell.angle_alpha   90.00
_cell.angle_beta   90.00
_cell.angle_gamma   90.00
#
_symmetry.space_group_name_H-M   'P 1'
#
loop_
_entity.id
_entity.type
_entity.pdbx_description
1 polymer ?
#
loop_
_entity_poly.entity_id
_entity_poly.type
_entity_poly.pdbx_seq_one_letter_code
_entity_poly.pdbx_strand_id
1 'polypeptide(L)'
;ALKHPLQQFVCRNTLITGYSADEMMGGKPVKDATGEDAAEPNAFNYKFENCVIRTPEVTDEEELPHFVNVVFEEKENADSVCTNHFRKVDGDKQDYDFRLAKTSVAIDRADPATATKTDRNAMPRDERPDVGAYEFKEEKTEEPNPQE
;
A
#
# COMPACT_ATOMS: atom_id res chain seq x y z
N ALA A 1 -33.10 5.90 7.48
CA ALA A 1 -32.01 5.73 6.52
C ALA A 1 -31.36 4.36 6.74
N LEU A 2 -31.01 3.64 5.67
CA LEU A 2 -30.27 2.39 5.77
C LEU A 2 -28.86 2.74 6.27
N LYS A 3 -28.46 2.11 7.38
CA LYS A 3 -27.11 2.24 7.93
C LYS A 3 -26.26 1.13 7.29
N HIS A 4 -25.11 1.49 6.74
CA HIS A 4 -24.16 0.55 6.15
C HIS A 4 -22.87 0.55 6.98
N PRO A 5 -22.82 -0.17 8.10
CA PRO A 5 -21.62 -0.24 8.92
C PRO A 5 -20.52 -0.99 8.20
N LEU A 6 -19.28 -0.52 8.32
CA LEU A 6 -18.10 -1.29 7.93
C LEU A 6 -17.81 -2.33 9.03
N GLN A 7 -18.34 -3.53 8.83
CA GLN A 7 -18.19 -4.60 9.82
C GLN A 7 -16.76 -5.10 9.92
N GLN A 8 -16.09 -5.23 8.78
CA GLN A 8 -14.70 -5.64 8.71
C GLN A 8 -14.08 -5.20 7.39
N PHE A 9 -12.90 -4.60 7.49
CA PHE A 9 -11.97 -4.38 6.39
C PHE A 9 -10.56 -4.70 6.88
N VAL A 10 -9.86 -5.59 6.21
CA VAL A 10 -8.45 -5.91 6.53
C VAL A 10 -7.65 -5.85 5.24
N CYS A 11 -6.66 -4.97 5.22
CA CYS A 11 -5.72 -4.82 4.13
C CYS A 11 -4.34 -5.32 4.59
N ARG A 12 -3.75 -6.26 3.86
CA ARG A 12 -2.46 -6.86 4.18
C ARG A 12 -1.51 -6.81 3.02
N ASN A 13 -0.23 -6.66 3.33
CA ASN A 13 0.87 -6.77 2.36
C ASN A 13 0.62 -5.93 1.11
N THR A 14 0.08 -4.73 1.29
CA THR A 14 -0.39 -3.89 0.19
C THR A 14 0.39 -2.60 0.10
N LEU A 15 0.77 -2.24 -1.13
CA LEU A 15 1.34 -0.94 -1.47
C LEU A 15 0.22 -0.04 -1.98
N ILE A 16 -0.05 1.05 -1.24
CA ILE A 16 -0.99 2.11 -1.61
C ILE A 16 -0.19 3.37 -1.84
N THR A 17 -0.11 3.81 -3.08
CA THR A 17 0.66 4.99 -3.48
C THR A 17 0.02 5.70 -4.66
N GLY A 18 0.36 6.96 -4.85
CA GLY A 18 -0.21 7.80 -5.89
C GLY A 18 0.42 9.18 -5.94
N TYR A 19 -0.27 10.15 -6.53
CA TYR A 19 0.21 11.51 -6.70
C TYR A 19 -0.22 12.47 -5.59
N SER A 20 -1.23 12.09 -4.81
CA SER A 20 -1.72 12.92 -3.70
C SER A 20 -0.75 12.87 -2.52
N ALA A 21 -0.86 13.82 -1.61
CA ALA A 21 -0.17 13.77 -0.33
C ALA A 21 -0.77 12.70 0.58
N ASP A 22 -2.04 12.39 0.37
CA ASP A 22 -2.81 11.39 1.08
C ASP A 22 -3.62 10.58 0.08
N GLU A 23 -3.32 9.29 -0.04
CA GLU A 23 -4.00 8.34 -0.93
C GLU A 23 -5.05 7.51 -0.18
N MET A 24 -5.28 7.83 1.08
CA MET A 24 -6.23 7.11 1.91
C MET A 24 -7.12 8.08 2.68
N MET A 25 -8.42 7.93 2.53
CA MET A 25 -9.38 8.71 3.29
C MET A 25 -10.47 7.80 3.85
N GLY A 26 -10.75 7.97 5.11
CA GLY A 26 -11.82 7.27 5.79
C GLY A 26 -12.30 8.05 7.01
N GLY A 27 -13.51 7.75 7.47
CA GLY A 27 -14.06 8.40 8.64
C GLY A 27 -15.40 7.82 9.08
N LYS A 28 -15.65 7.93 10.34
CA LYS A 28 -16.98 7.66 10.89
C LYS A 28 -17.86 8.89 10.67
N PRO A 29 -19.11 8.74 10.23
CA PRO A 29 -20.04 9.86 10.27
C PRO A 29 -20.25 10.28 11.73
N VAL A 30 -19.90 11.51 12.04
CA VAL A 30 -20.04 12.09 13.40
C VAL A 30 -21.49 12.51 13.65
N LYS A 31 -22.22 12.82 12.57
CA LYS A 31 -23.62 13.24 12.63
C LYS A 31 -24.50 12.42 11.72
N ASP A 32 -25.73 12.23 12.14
CA ASP A 32 -26.74 11.59 11.30
C ASP A 32 -27.29 12.56 10.22
N ALA A 33 -28.24 12.06 9.41
CA ALA A 33 -28.87 12.87 8.35
C ALA A 33 -29.70 14.06 8.88
N THR A 34 -29.96 14.14 10.18
CA THR A 34 -30.66 15.25 10.83
C THR A 34 -29.72 16.28 11.44
N GLY A 35 -28.40 15.99 11.43
CA GLY A 35 -27.36 16.83 12.01
C GLY A 35 -27.16 16.65 13.49
N GLU A 36 -27.83 15.66 14.11
CA GLU A 36 -27.61 15.25 15.50
C GLU A 36 -26.47 14.22 15.58
N ASP A 37 -25.82 14.13 16.73
CA ASP A 37 -24.78 13.14 16.96
C ASP A 37 -25.37 11.73 16.76
N ALA A 38 -24.66 10.90 15.98
CA ALA A 38 -25.12 9.55 15.70
C ALA A 38 -25.23 8.78 17.03
N ALA A 39 -26.46 8.46 17.43
CA ALA A 39 -26.79 7.86 18.72
C ALA A 39 -26.17 6.48 18.96
N GLU A 40 -25.67 5.84 17.91
CA GLU A 40 -24.92 4.57 17.95
C GLU A 40 -23.73 4.69 16.99
N PRO A 41 -22.50 4.45 17.42
CA PRO A 41 -21.39 4.39 16.50
C PRO A 41 -21.63 3.25 15.54
N ASN A 42 -21.84 3.57 14.27
CA ASN A 42 -21.79 2.53 13.23
C ASN A 42 -20.45 1.82 13.34
N ALA A 43 -20.45 0.50 13.25
CA ALA A 43 -19.21 -0.25 13.19
C ALA A 43 -18.35 0.28 12.03
N PHE A 44 -17.13 0.65 12.35
CA PHE A 44 -16.12 1.09 11.40
C PHE A 44 -14.84 0.36 11.72
N ASN A 45 -14.86 -0.95 11.42
CA ASN A 45 -13.79 -1.87 11.76
C ASN A 45 -12.87 -2.05 10.56
N TYR A 46 -11.68 -1.47 10.65
CA TYR A 46 -10.67 -1.60 9.61
C TYR A 46 -9.31 -1.91 10.23
N LYS A 47 -8.43 -2.48 9.43
CA LYS A 47 -7.05 -2.77 9.80
C LYS A 47 -6.14 -2.81 8.59
N PHE A 48 -4.97 -2.25 8.74
CA PHE A 48 -3.86 -2.35 7.80
C PHE A 48 -2.71 -3.08 8.48
N GLU A 49 -2.19 -4.10 7.82
CA GLU A 49 -1.12 -4.94 8.37
C GLU A 49 -0.03 -5.14 7.31
N ASN A 50 1.22 -4.82 7.67
CA ASN A 50 2.38 -4.97 6.79
C ASN A 50 2.17 -4.26 5.43
N CYS A 51 1.74 -3.02 5.47
CA CYS A 51 1.46 -2.20 4.30
C CYS A 51 2.47 -1.07 4.16
N VAL A 52 2.63 -0.58 2.93
CA VAL A 52 3.28 0.69 2.62
C VAL A 52 2.20 1.62 2.11
N ILE A 53 1.98 2.74 2.78
CA ILE A 53 0.83 3.61 2.49
C ILE A 53 1.32 5.06 2.38
N ARG A 54 0.96 5.70 1.27
CA ARG A 54 1.14 7.12 1.12
C ARG A 54 0.01 7.87 1.80
N THR A 55 0.29 8.31 2.99
CA THR A 55 -0.59 9.09 3.85
C THR A 55 0.27 9.70 4.96
N PRO A 56 -0.12 10.83 5.55
CA PRO A 56 0.53 11.34 6.75
C PRO A 56 0.58 10.29 7.86
N GLU A 57 1.65 10.33 8.65
CA GLU A 57 1.79 9.41 9.79
C GLU A 57 0.60 9.56 10.74
N VAL A 58 -0.01 8.43 11.08
CA VAL A 58 -1.11 8.40 12.05
C VAL A 58 -0.52 8.51 13.46
N THR A 59 -0.89 9.57 14.16
CA THR A 59 -0.43 9.86 15.52
C THR A 59 -1.53 9.79 16.59
N ASP A 60 -2.78 9.62 16.17
CA ASP A 60 -3.91 9.47 17.07
C ASP A 60 -3.87 8.11 17.78
N GLU A 61 -3.84 8.12 19.10
CA GLU A 61 -3.74 6.91 19.93
C GLU A 61 -4.93 5.94 19.73
N GLU A 62 -6.12 6.46 19.37
CA GLU A 62 -7.30 5.64 19.09
C GLU A 62 -7.20 4.95 17.71
N GLU A 63 -6.50 5.56 16.76
CA GLU A 63 -6.35 5.05 15.39
C GLU A 63 -5.13 4.13 15.23
N LEU A 64 -4.06 4.37 15.99
CA LEU A 64 -2.82 3.58 15.90
C LEU A 64 -3.00 2.05 15.91
N PRO A 65 -3.92 1.47 16.72
CA PRO A 65 -4.12 0.02 16.74
C PRO A 65 -4.62 -0.58 15.41
N HIS A 66 -5.15 0.26 14.54
CA HIS A 66 -5.58 -0.14 13.20
C HIS A 66 -4.44 -0.31 12.20
N PHE A 67 -3.22 0.15 12.54
CA PHE A 67 -2.06 0.13 11.66
C PHE A 67 -0.92 -0.68 12.29
N VAL A 68 -0.72 -1.89 11.80
CA VAL A 68 0.30 -2.81 12.33
C VAL A 68 1.42 -2.97 11.31
N ASN A 69 2.66 -2.63 11.68
CA ASN A 69 3.82 -2.68 10.78
C ASN A 69 3.59 -1.93 9.46
N VAL A 70 2.96 -0.77 9.53
CA VAL A 70 2.71 0.08 8.37
C VAL A 70 3.85 1.07 8.22
N VAL A 71 4.32 1.23 6.99
CA VAL A 71 5.21 2.32 6.60
C VAL A 71 4.35 3.44 6.04
N PHE A 72 4.37 4.58 6.70
CA PHE A 72 3.73 5.80 6.23
C PHE A 72 4.73 6.57 5.35
N GLU A 73 4.33 6.89 4.14
CA GLU A 73 5.12 7.70 3.22
C GLU A 73 4.52 9.09 3.09
N GLU A 74 5.08 10.02 3.82
CA GLU A 74 4.70 11.42 3.70
C GLU A 74 5.26 12.04 2.42
N LYS A 75 4.53 13.02 1.88
CA LYS A 75 4.88 13.67 0.61
C LYS A 75 6.24 14.36 0.68
N GLU A 76 6.57 14.94 1.82
CA GLU A 76 7.83 15.65 2.03
C GLU A 76 9.05 14.72 1.98
N ASN A 77 8.84 13.45 2.29
CA ASN A 77 9.88 12.43 2.32
C ASN A 77 10.00 11.62 1.03
N ALA A 78 9.11 11.84 0.08
CA ALA A 78 9.09 11.11 -1.17
C ALA A 78 9.38 12.07 -2.34
N ASP A 79 10.54 11.91 -2.95
CA ASP A 79 10.99 12.74 -4.08
C ASP A 79 10.03 12.75 -5.26
N SER A 80 9.35 11.69 -5.47
CA SER A 80 8.14 11.60 -6.26
C SER A 80 7.61 10.19 -6.10
N VAL A 81 6.47 10.14 -5.74
CA VAL A 81 5.72 9.10 -5.18
C VAL A 81 5.75 7.77 -5.88
N CYS A 82 5.25 7.73 -7.07
CA CYS A 82 5.15 6.51 -7.84
C CYS A 82 6.49 6.02 -8.39
N THR A 83 7.44 6.90 -8.59
CA THR A 83 8.71 6.57 -9.23
C THR A 83 9.67 5.85 -8.32
N ASN A 84 9.52 5.99 -7.01
CA ASN A 84 10.40 5.32 -6.05
C ASN A 84 10.06 3.85 -5.86
N HIS A 85 8.80 3.46 -6.10
CA HIS A 85 8.37 2.07 -5.96
C HIS A 85 8.44 1.28 -7.24
N PHE A 86 8.25 1.92 -8.37
CA PHE A 86 8.05 1.25 -9.64
C PHE A 86 9.18 1.48 -10.63
N ARG A 87 9.44 0.49 -11.48
CA ARG A 87 10.48 0.58 -12.51
C ARG A 87 10.22 1.71 -13.49
N LYS A 88 8.94 1.95 -13.83
CA LYS A 88 8.57 2.98 -14.78
C LYS A 88 7.16 3.51 -14.51
N VAL A 89 7.06 4.82 -14.45
CA VAL A 89 5.79 5.55 -14.41
C VAL A 89 5.93 6.76 -15.33
N ASP A 90 5.40 6.66 -16.55
CA ASP A 90 5.38 7.74 -17.54
C ASP A 90 3.94 8.05 -17.91
N GLY A 91 3.36 9.03 -17.21
CA GLY A 91 1.96 9.43 -17.38
C GLY A 91 1.68 10.07 -18.74
N ASP A 92 2.65 10.78 -19.32
CA ASP A 92 2.49 11.47 -20.60
C ASP A 92 2.39 10.47 -21.76
N LYS A 93 3.16 9.39 -21.68
CA LYS A 93 3.15 8.32 -22.70
C LYS A 93 2.24 7.16 -22.33
N GLN A 94 1.63 7.18 -21.14
CA GLN A 94 0.86 6.06 -20.60
C GLN A 94 1.66 4.75 -20.60
N ASP A 95 2.95 4.85 -20.29
CA ASP A 95 3.88 3.73 -20.28
C ASP A 95 4.26 3.41 -18.81
N TYR A 96 3.78 2.28 -18.32
CA TYR A 96 3.88 1.91 -16.92
C TYR A 96 4.47 0.51 -16.75
N ASP A 97 5.45 0.40 -15.86
CA ASP A 97 5.95 -0.87 -15.33
C ASP A 97 5.86 -0.82 -13.80
N PHE A 98 4.80 -1.40 -13.27
CA PHE A 98 4.53 -1.43 -11.83
C PHE A 98 5.28 -2.53 -11.08
N ARG A 99 6.23 -3.21 -11.71
CA ARG A 99 7.18 -4.06 -10.99
C ARG A 99 8.05 -3.18 -10.09
N LEU A 100 8.45 -3.73 -8.94
CA LEU A 100 9.21 -2.96 -7.97
C LEU A 100 10.58 -2.54 -8.53
N ALA A 101 10.93 -1.29 -8.29
CA ALA A 101 12.29 -0.78 -8.47
C ALA A 101 13.15 -1.19 -7.27
N LYS A 102 14.45 -1.31 -7.44
CA LYS A 102 15.40 -1.64 -6.37
C LYS A 102 15.42 -0.65 -5.20
N THR A 103 14.86 0.53 -5.40
CA THR A 103 14.74 1.60 -4.40
C THR A 103 13.46 1.53 -3.58
N SER A 104 12.56 0.60 -3.92
CA SER A 104 11.28 0.49 -3.24
C SER A 104 11.43 0.02 -1.81
N VAL A 105 10.82 0.74 -0.87
CA VAL A 105 10.72 0.31 0.53
C VAL A 105 9.75 -0.86 0.73
N ALA A 106 9.00 -1.25 -0.30
CA ALA A 106 8.09 -2.39 -0.27
C ALA A 106 8.80 -3.75 -0.32
N ILE A 107 10.10 -3.76 -0.68
CA ILE A 107 10.91 -4.96 -0.78
C ILE A 107 11.12 -5.58 0.61
N ASP A 108 10.94 -6.90 0.72
CA ASP A 108 11.16 -7.71 1.94
C ASP A 108 10.28 -7.31 3.14
N ARG A 109 9.10 -6.75 2.91
CA ARG A 109 8.26 -6.22 4.02
C ARG A 109 6.91 -6.88 4.20
N ALA A 110 6.50 -7.75 3.32
CA ALA A 110 5.27 -8.49 3.53
C ALA A 110 5.43 -9.56 4.61
N ASP A 111 4.34 -9.87 5.29
CA ASP A 111 4.30 -10.98 6.25
C ASP A 111 4.21 -12.31 5.49
N PRO A 112 5.21 -13.19 5.63
CA PRO A 112 5.21 -14.50 4.97
C PRO A 112 4.01 -15.37 5.33
N ALA A 113 3.45 -15.20 6.55
CA ALA A 113 2.32 -16.00 7.00
C ALA A 113 1.01 -15.64 6.27
N THR A 114 0.92 -14.43 5.73
CA THR A 114 -0.28 -13.92 5.06
C THR A 114 -0.06 -13.57 3.60
N ALA A 115 1.18 -13.63 3.11
CA ALA A 115 1.50 -13.40 1.71
C ALA A 115 1.00 -14.54 0.81
N THR A 116 0.64 -14.22 -0.41
CA THR A 116 0.35 -15.22 -1.44
C THR A 116 1.63 -15.97 -1.81
N LYS A 117 1.51 -17.23 -2.22
CA LYS A 117 2.68 -18.04 -2.61
C LYS A 117 3.38 -17.55 -3.86
N THR A 118 2.66 -16.86 -4.71
CA THR A 118 3.16 -16.31 -5.98
C THR A 118 2.72 -14.87 -6.13
N ASP A 119 3.47 -14.10 -6.89
CA ASP A 119 3.14 -12.76 -7.29
C ASP A 119 2.14 -12.73 -8.46
N ARG A 120 1.81 -11.53 -8.97
CA ARG A 120 0.91 -11.36 -10.13
C ARG A 120 1.39 -12.04 -11.41
N ASN A 121 2.69 -12.23 -11.57
CA ASN A 121 3.29 -12.91 -12.72
C ASN A 121 3.45 -14.42 -12.50
N ALA A 122 2.81 -14.98 -11.48
CA ALA A 122 2.97 -16.37 -11.05
C ALA A 122 4.42 -16.73 -10.64
N MET A 123 5.26 -15.74 -10.34
CA MET A 123 6.59 -15.96 -9.80
C MET A 123 6.50 -16.34 -8.33
N PRO A 124 7.19 -17.37 -7.87
CA PRO A 124 7.23 -17.70 -6.45
C PRO A 124 7.77 -16.51 -5.64
N ARG A 125 7.11 -16.21 -4.54
CA ARG A 125 7.65 -15.30 -3.53
C ARG A 125 8.70 -16.04 -2.71
N ASP A 126 9.70 -15.32 -2.25
CA ASP A 126 10.76 -15.89 -1.43
C ASP A 126 10.40 -15.91 0.07
N GLU A 127 11.38 -16.15 0.95
CA GLU A 127 11.18 -16.24 2.40
C GLU A 127 10.86 -14.88 3.04
N ARG A 128 11.17 -13.79 2.37
CA ARG A 128 10.86 -12.41 2.75
C ARG A 128 10.08 -11.71 1.65
N PRO A 129 8.81 -12.07 1.48
CA PRO A 129 8.04 -11.59 0.35
C PRO A 129 7.88 -10.06 0.35
N ASP A 130 7.68 -9.52 -0.81
CA ASP A 130 7.50 -8.10 -1.01
C ASP A 130 6.05 -7.67 -0.79
N VAL A 131 5.89 -6.43 -0.33
CA VAL A 131 4.58 -5.78 -0.28
C VAL A 131 4.14 -5.39 -1.68
N GLY A 132 2.89 -5.73 -2.04
CA GLY A 132 2.31 -5.38 -3.31
C GLY A 132 2.15 -6.55 -4.28
N ALA A 133 1.90 -6.20 -5.55
CA ALA A 133 1.49 -7.17 -6.58
C ALA A 133 2.63 -8.01 -7.14
N TYR A 134 3.87 -7.54 -7.05
CA TYR A 134 5.02 -8.17 -7.68
C TYR A 134 6.13 -8.44 -6.66
N GLU A 135 6.85 -9.53 -6.89
CA GLU A 135 8.09 -9.84 -6.21
C GLU A 135 9.25 -9.17 -6.95
N PHE A 136 10.12 -8.46 -6.23
CA PHE A 136 11.29 -7.82 -6.79
C PHE A 136 12.28 -8.87 -7.29
N LYS A 137 12.80 -8.66 -8.47
CA LYS A 137 13.91 -9.44 -9.00
C LYS A 137 14.91 -8.50 -9.67
N GLU A 138 16.16 -8.64 -9.29
CA GLU A 138 17.22 -7.99 -10.05
C GLU A 138 17.23 -8.50 -11.49
N GLU A 139 17.22 -7.59 -12.42
CA GLU A 139 17.49 -7.94 -13.81
C GLU A 139 18.95 -8.39 -13.91
N LYS A 140 19.15 -9.61 -14.34
CA LYS A 140 20.49 -10.02 -14.75
C LYS A 140 20.86 -9.12 -15.92
N THR A 141 21.84 -8.24 -15.73
CA THR A 141 22.53 -7.60 -16.83
C THR A 141 23.09 -8.73 -17.68
N GLU A 142 22.53 -8.96 -18.86
CA GLU A 142 23.18 -9.82 -19.84
C GLU A 142 24.52 -9.15 -20.15
N GLU A 143 25.61 -9.80 -19.75
CA GLU A 143 26.93 -9.39 -20.18
C GLU A 143 26.92 -9.42 -21.70
N PRO A 144 27.40 -8.39 -22.39
CA PRO A 144 27.47 -8.40 -23.82
C PRO A 144 28.31 -9.63 -24.23
N ASN A 145 27.70 -10.49 -25.05
CA ASN A 145 28.35 -11.67 -25.58
C ASN A 145 29.71 -11.24 -26.23
N PRO A 146 30.86 -11.72 -25.76
CA PRO A 146 32.16 -11.29 -26.29
C PRO A 146 32.49 -11.87 -27.69
N GLN A 147 31.45 -12.23 -28.45
CA GLN A 147 31.60 -12.78 -29.80
C GLN A 147 30.75 -11.98 -30.81
N GLU A 148 31.07 -10.71 -31.01
CA GLU A 148 30.89 -9.98 -32.27
C GLU A 148 32.09 -9.09 -32.54
#